data_a2f056554c0d1b51e85e0733630931b1
#
_entry.id   a2f056554c0d1b51e85e0733630931b1
#
_cell.length_a   1.000
_cell.length_b   1.000
_cell.length_c   1.000
_cell.angle_alpha   90.00
_cell.angle_beta   90.00
_cell.angle_gamma   90.00
#
_symmetry.space_group_name_H-M   'P 1'
#
loop_
_entity.id
_entity.type
_entity.pdbx_description
1 polymer ?
#
loop_
_entity_poly.entity_id
_entity_poly.type
_entity_poly.pdbx_seq_one_letter_code
_entity_poly.pdbx_strand_id
1 'polypeptide(L)'
;MSALLFRGVTKAFVPGRPVLSGLSADVSTRDVTFVAGASGSGKSVLCRLAAGLLRPDAGEVELFGEPVHRLPERALRRLRQRAPYLVQGPALLDWRTLSENAALADRRASPERVQEALGRVGLRELGDRLPSQVGPGAKKRTAIARALVLAPEYLLMDEPTTGLDRVATAQVEEVLHGLKRSGLGALVVSHDYRLLTALADRVLVVAEGRNAFSGTPAEFLASSLPEVRALTAPYLETAADG
;
A
#
# COMPACT_ATOMS: atom_id res chain seq x y z
N MET A 1 -6.98 -18.64 2.17
CA MET A 1 -5.80 -18.93 1.31
C MET A 1 -4.99 -17.65 1.24
N SER A 2 -3.70 -17.72 1.56
CA SER A 2 -2.77 -16.61 1.43
C SER A 2 -2.65 -16.26 -0.04
N ALA A 3 -2.60 -14.99 -0.36
CA ALA A 3 -2.56 -14.61 -1.75
C ALA A 3 -1.33 -13.78 -2.13
N LEU A 4 -0.53 -13.36 -1.14
CA LEU A 4 0.78 -12.74 -1.34
C LEU A 4 1.82 -13.43 -0.46
N LEU A 5 2.75 -14.13 -1.07
CA LEU A 5 3.80 -14.90 -0.39
C LEU A 5 5.17 -14.35 -0.77
N PHE A 6 6.03 -14.22 0.22
CA PHE A 6 7.47 -13.98 0.06
C PHE A 6 8.20 -15.19 0.63
N ARG A 7 9.07 -15.83 -0.15
CA ARG A 7 9.81 -17.04 0.24
C ARG A 7 11.30 -16.82 0.06
N GLY A 8 12.02 -16.58 1.15
CA GLY A 8 13.47 -16.42 1.17
C GLY A 8 13.96 -15.25 0.28
N VAL A 9 13.16 -14.19 0.20
CA VAL A 9 13.39 -13.10 -0.75
C VAL A 9 14.62 -12.28 -0.38
N THR A 10 15.58 -12.19 -1.29
CA THR A 10 16.77 -11.35 -1.18
C THR A 10 16.75 -10.32 -2.30
N LYS A 11 17.06 -9.06 -1.96
CA LYS A 11 17.20 -7.97 -2.92
C LYS A 11 18.31 -7.01 -2.52
N ALA A 12 19.25 -6.77 -3.41
CA ALA A 12 20.30 -5.77 -3.28
C ALA A 12 20.24 -4.78 -4.45
N PHE A 13 20.58 -3.52 -4.19
CA PHE A 13 20.79 -2.50 -5.22
C PHE A 13 22.28 -2.17 -5.37
N VAL A 14 23.07 -2.54 -4.36
CA VAL A 14 24.53 -2.43 -4.33
C VAL A 14 25.08 -3.82 -3.99
N PRO A 15 26.07 -4.32 -4.74
CA PRO A 15 26.69 -5.60 -4.45
C PRO A 15 27.14 -5.72 -2.99
N GLY A 16 26.83 -6.85 -2.34
CA GLY A 16 27.18 -7.10 -0.95
C GLY A 16 26.37 -6.35 0.12
N ARG A 17 25.37 -5.52 -0.29
CA ARG A 17 24.51 -4.77 0.64
C ARG A 17 23.04 -5.06 0.34
N PRO A 18 22.49 -6.19 0.77
CA PRO A 18 21.11 -6.53 0.56
C PRO A 18 20.19 -5.61 1.38
N VAL A 19 19.14 -5.10 0.77
CA VAL A 19 18.04 -4.36 1.41
C VAL A 19 17.02 -5.36 1.98
N LEU A 20 16.84 -6.51 1.31
CA LEU A 20 16.10 -7.66 1.84
C LEU A 20 17.05 -8.85 1.84
N SER A 21 17.06 -9.64 2.93
CA SER A 21 18.01 -10.72 3.18
C SER A 21 17.28 -11.99 3.64
N GLY A 22 16.79 -12.79 2.69
CA GLY A 22 16.09 -14.04 2.97
C GLY A 22 14.71 -13.84 3.61
N LEU A 23 14.03 -12.71 3.33
CA LEU A 23 12.73 -12.39 3.92
C LEU A 23 11.67 -13.41 3.49
N SER A 24 10.93 -13.94 4.48
CA SER A 24 9.75 -14.78 4.25
C SER A 24 8.56 -14.20 5.00
N ALA A 25 7.42 -14.10 4.31
CA ALA A 25 6.17 -13.63 4.88
C ALA A 25 4.99 -14.22 4.11
N ASP A 26 3.91 -14.49 4.82
CA ASP A 26 2.64 -14.95 4.30
C ASP A 26 1.58 -13.88 4.62
N VAL A 27 0.98 -13.29 3.59
CA VAL A 27 0.04 -12.16 3.68
C VAL A 27 -1.28 -12.56 3.07
N SER A 28 -2.35 -12.50 3.86
CA SER A 28 -3.71 -12.71 3.38
C SER A 28 -4.16 -11.52 2.54
N THR A 29 -4.76 -11.77 1.37
CA THR A 29 -5.34 -10.69 0.56
C THR A 29 -6.73 -10.27 0.99
N ARG A 30 -7.28 -10.89 2.04
CA ARG A 30 -8.54 -10.45 2.66
C ARG A 30 -8.32 -9.44 3.77
N ASP A 31 -7.08 -9.39 4.30
CA ASP A 31 -6.70 -8.56 5.42
C ASP A 31 -6.03 -7.26 4.95
N VAL A 32 -6.13 -6.24 5.77
CA VAL A 32 -5.28 -5.06 5.66
C VAL A 32 -4.02 -5.33 6.48
N THR A 33 -2.91 -5.60 5.79
CA THR A 33 -1.60 -5.84 6.43
C THR A 33 -0.74 -4.59 6.33
N PHE A 34 -0.35 -4.07 7.49
CA PHE A 34 0.63 -2.97 7.55
C PHE A 34 2.05 -3.49 7.61
N VAL A 35 2.92 -2.91 6.78
CA VAL A 35 4.36 -3.15 6.80
C VAL A 35 5.01 -1.98 7.53
N ALA A 36 5.50 -2.25 8.74
CA ALA A 36 6.22 -1.31 9.59
C ALA A 36 7.73 -1.59 9.58
N GLY A 37 8.53 -0.62 10.02
CA GLY A 37 9.99 -0.75 10.12
C GLY A 37 10.68 0.60 9.96
N ALA A 38 11.95 0.68 10.30
CA ALA A 38 12.76 1.88 10.16
C ALA A 38 12.84 2.37 8.70
N SER A 39 13.17 3.65 8.50
CA SER A 39 13.45 4.17 7.16
C SER A 39 14.58 3.38 6.50
N GLY A 40 14.42 3.02 5.23
CA GLY A 40 15.40 2.23 4.50
C GLY A 40 15.41 0.71 4.79
N SER A 41 14.53 0.18 5.67
CA SER A 41 14.50 -1.25 5.99
C SER A 41 13.99 -2.17 4.86
N GLY A 42 13.54 -1.60 3.73
CA GLY A 42 13.08 -2.39 2.56
C GLY A 42 11.57 -2.49 2.37
N LYS A 43 10.74 -1.78 3.16
CA LYS A 43 9.27 -1.84 3.10
C LYS A 43 8.71 -1.59 1.70
N SER A 44 9.08 -0.48 1.07
CA SER A 44 8.63 -0.14 -0.30
C SER A 44 9.16 -1.15 -1.35
N VAL A 45 10.26 -1.84 -1.05
CA VAL A 45 10.79 -2.89 -1.92
C VAL A 45 9.84 -4.07 -1.96
N LEU A 46 9.19 -4.44 -0.83
CA LEU A 46 8.17 -5.50 -0.80
C LEU A 46 7.00 -5.19 -1.74
N CYS A 47 6.43 -3.97 -1.67
CA CYS A 47 5.35 -3.57 -2.58
C CYS A 47 5.77 -3.64 -4.05
N ARG A 48 6.99 -3.18 -4.37
CA ARG A 48 7.50 -3.20 -5.74
C ARG A 48 7.77 -4.61 -6.26
N LEU A 49 8.22 -5.51 -5.40
CA LEU A 49 8.39 -6.93 -5.71
C LEU A 49 7.02 -7.60 -5.93
N ALA A 50 6.04 -7.35 -5.05
CA ALA A 50 4.67 -7.85 -5.19
C ALA A 50 3.99 -7.36 -6.48
N ALA A 51 4.23 -6.10 -6.87
CA ALA A 51 3.73 -5.52 -8.12
C ALA A 51 4.50 -5.99 -9.37
N GLY A 52 5.56 -6.77 -9.21
CA GLY A 52 6.44 -7.19 -10.32
C GLY A 52 7.19 -6.03 -10.99
N LEU A 53 7.40 -4.93 -10.27
CA LEU A 53 8.21 -3.79 -10.71
C LEU A 53 9.70 -3.99 -10.41
N LEU A 54 10.00 -4.91 -9.51
CA LEU A 54 11.35 -5.37 -9.20
C LEU A 54 11.38 -6.90 -9.28
N ARG A 55 12.56 -7.44 -9.59
CA ARG A 55 12.85 -8.88 -9.49
C ARG A 55 13.69 -9.13 -8.25
N PRO A 56 13.40 -10.18 -7.47
CA PRO A 56 14.29 -10.60 -6.39
C PRO A 56 15.60 -11.14 -6.99
N ASP A 57 16.68 -11.03 -6.24
CA ASP A 57 17.97 -11.60 -6.63
C ASP A 57 18.06 -13.08 -6.20
N ALA A 58 17.30 -13.44 -5.13
CA ALA A 58 17.07 -14.82 -4.71
C ALA A 58 15.68 -14.92 -4.03
N GLY A 59 15.17 -16.15 -3.93
CA GLY A 59 13.85 -16.41 -3.39
C GLY A 59 12.73 -16.19 -4.40
N GLU A 60 11.50 -16.19 -3.92
CA GLU A 60 10.30 -16.15 -4.76
C GLU A 60 9.21 -15.26 -4.18
N VAL A 61 8.46 -14.58 -5.05
CA VAL A 61 7.25 -13.82 -4.69
C VAL A 61 6.09 -14.36 -5.50
N GLU A 62 5.02 -14.75 -4.79
CA GLU A 62 3.76 -15.19 -5.41
C GLU A 62 2.64 -14.23 -5.03
N LEU A 63 1.81 -13.84 -5.99
CA LEU A 63 0.59 -13.07 -5.77
C LEU A 63 -0.58 -13.77 -6.45
N PHE A 64 -1.64 -14.07 -5.70
CA PHE A 64 -2.78 -14.89 -6.14
C PHE A 64 -2.38 -16.28 -6.67
N GLY A 65 -1.30 -16.87 -6.12
CA GLY A 65 -0.75 -18.15 -6.57
C GLY A 65 0.08 -18.09 -7.84
N GLU A 66 0.34 -16.87 -8.38
CA GLU A 66 1.16 -16.68 -9.58
C GLU A 66 2.57 -16.23 -9.19
N PRO A 67 3.66 -16.86 -9.70
CA PRO A 67 5.04 -16.48 -9.41
C PRO A 67 5.41 -15.20 -10.15
N VAL A 68 5.26 -14.06 -9.48
CA VAL A 68 5.29 -12.69 -10.05
C VAL A 68 6.49 -12.46 -10.98
N HIS A 69 7.69 -12.86 -10.54
CA HIS A 69 8.92 -12.58 -11.29
C HIS A 69 9.16 -13.48 -12.51
N ARG A 70 8.34 -14.54 -12.67
CA ARG A 70 8.39 -15.45 -13.83
C ARG A 70 7.34 -15.12 -14.88
N LEU A 71 6.40 -14.22 -14.56
CA LEU A 71 5.32 -13.86 -15.47
C LEU A 71 5.83 -13.02 -16.65
N PRO A 72 5.35 -13.27 -17.87
CA PRO A 72 5.55 -12.35 -18.99
C PRO A 72 4.78 -11.05 -18.76
N GLU A 73 5.23 -9.95 -19.38
CA GLU A 73 4.66 -8.61 -19.16
C GLU A 73 3.14 -8.54 -19.36
N ARG A 74 2.60 -9.31 -20.31
CA ARG A 74 1.13 -9.38 -20.52
C ARG A 74 0.39 -9.93 -19.29
N ALA A 75 0.95 -10.95 -18.63
CA ALA A 75 0.39 -11.52 -17.40
C ALA A 75 0.59 -10.58 -16.22
N LEU A 76 1.77 -9.94 -16.09
CA LEU A 76 2.04 -8.93 -15.09
C LEU A 76 1.07 -7.74 -15.17
N ARG A 77 0.71 -7.31 -16.38
CA ARG A 77 -0.32 -6.25 -16.54
C ARG A 77 -1.68 -6.67 -15.98
N ARG A 78 -2.10 -7.92 -16.20
CA ARG A 78 -3.34 -8.45 -15.62
C ARG A 78 -3.26 -8.54 -14.11
N LEU A 79 -2.12 -9.00 -13.58
CA LEU A 79 -1.88 -9.08 -12.15
C LEU A 79 -1.96 -7.68 -11.50
N ARG A 80 -1.34 -6.66 -12.11
CA ARG A 80 -1.39 -5.27 -11.64
C ARG A 80 -2.78 -4.64 -11.74
N GLN A 81 -3.65 -5.13 -12.62
CA GLN A 81 -5.06 -4.72 -12.65
C GLN A 81 -5.83 -5.30 -11.46
N ARG A 82 -5.52 -6.54 -11.04
CA ARG A 82 -6.12 -7.18 -9.86
C ARG A 82 -5.56 -6.64 -8.55
N ALA A 83 -4.28 -6.27 -8.54
CA ALA A 83 -3.59 -5.68 -7.39
C ALA A 83 -2.79 -4.44 -7.81
N PRO A 84 -3.44 -3.30 -8.05
CA PRO A 84 -2.76 -2.06 -8.41
C PRO A 84 -1.85 -1.56 -7.28
N TYR A 85 -0.70 -1.00 -7.68
CA TYR A 85 0.27 -0.40 -6.78
C TYR A 85 0.13 1.12 -6.79
N LEU A 86 -0.18 1.66 -5.62
CA LEU A 86 -0.22 3.09 -5.36
C LEU A 86 1.14 3.53 -4.81
N VAL A 87 1.86 4.28 -5.59
CA VAL A 87 3.15 4.87 -5.20
C VAL A 87 2.96 6.01 -4.20
N GLN A 88 4.01 6.35 -3.46
CA GLN A 88 4.01 7.42 -2.45
C GLN A 88 3.48 8.76 -2.98
N GLY A 89 3.83 9.17 -4.20
CA GLY A 89 3.25 10.34 -4.85
C GLY A 89 1.92 10.02 -5.55
N PRO A 90 0.99 10.98 -5.74
CA PRO A 90 -0.27 10.74 -6.40
C PRO A 90 -0.11 10.45 -7.91
N ALA A 91 1.03 10.81 -8.51
CA ALA A 91 1.37 10.58 -9.91
C ALA A 91 0.21 10.92 -10.87
N LEU A 92 -0.34 12.14 -10.74
CA LEU A 92 -1.39 12.67 -11.60
C LEU A 92 -0.78 13.42 -12.80
N LEU A 93 -1.51 13.44 -13.91
CA LEU A 93 -1.21 14.29 -15.04
C LEU A 93 -1.87 15.65 -14.81
N ASP A 94 -1.07 16.72 -14.70
CA ASP A 94 -1.54 18.05 -14.28
C ASP A 94 -2.48 18.72 -15.30
N TRP A 95 -2.40 18.32 -16.57
CA TRP A 95 -3.26 18.81 -17.66
C TRP A 95 -4.55 18.01 -17.85
N ARG A 96 -4.82 17.02 -17.02
CA ARG A 96 -6.03 16.22 -17.02
C ARG A 96 -6.84 16.46 -15.77
N THR A 97 -8.16 16.42 -15.91
CA THR A 97 -9.08 16.51 -14.77
C THR A 97 -8.91 15.31 -13.82
N LEU A 98 -9.51 15.36 -12.64
CA LEU A 98 -9.47 14.23 -11.69
C LEU A 98 -10.19 13.02 -12.30
N SER A 99 -11.31 13.20 -13.01
CA SER A 99 -12.02 12.12 -13.73
C SER A 99 -11.13 11.49 -14.79
N GLU A 100 -10.49 12.30 -15.64
CA GLU A 100 -9.59 11.80 -16.67
C GLU A 100 -8.36 11.10 -16.06
N ASN A 101 -7.83 11.60 -14.93
CA ASN A 101 -6.76 10.95 -14.21
C ASN A 101 -7.19 9.58 -13.64
N ALA A 102 -8.40 9.47 -13.10
CA ALA A 102 -8.94 8.20 -12.64
C ALA A 102 -9.14 7.20 -13.81
N ALA A 103 -9.62 7.68 -14.95
CA ALA A 103 -9.85 6.87 -16.15
C ALA A 103 -8.56 6.32 -16.80
N LEU A 104 -7.38 6.84 -16.46
CA LEU A 104 -6.09 6.35 -17.01
C LEU A 104 -5.82 4.88 -16.70
N ALA A 105 -6.40 4.34 -15.63
CA ALA A 105 -6.21 2.92 -15.25
C ALA A 105 -6.83 1.97 -16.26
N ASP A 106 -8.00 2.32 -16.80
CA ASP A 106 -8.69 1.56 -17.84
C ASP A 106 -9.35 2.52 -18.84
N ARG A 107 -8.76 2.63 -20.03
CA ARG A 107 -9.28 3.48 -21.12
C ARG A 107 -10.66 3.05 -21.66
N ARG A 108 -11.13 1.85 -21.27
CA ARG A 108 -12.43 1.30 -21.63
C ARG A 108 -13.46 1.44 -20.50
N ALA A 109 -13.05 2.00 -19.35
CA ALA A 109 -13.98 2.24 -18.26
C ALA A 109 -15.07 3.23 -18.71
N SER A 110 -16.33 2.91 -18.39
CA SER A 110 -17.44 3.82 -18.66
C SER A 110 -17.35 5.05 -17.74
N PRO A 111 -17.93 6.20 -18.16
CA PRO A 111 -18.00 7.40 -17.31
C PRO A 111 -18.62 7.11 -15.93
N GLU A 112 -19.64 6.26 -15.87
CA GLU A 112 -20.34 5.88 -14.63
C GLU A 112 -19.40 5.17 -13.66
N ARG A 113 -18.55 4.25 -14.16
CA ARG A 113 -17.56 3.54 -13.36
C ARG A 113 -16.50 4.47 -12.80
N VAL A 114 -16.07 5.46 -13.56
CA VAL A 114 -15.15 6.51 -13.11
C VAL A 114 -15.80 7.36 -12.03
N GLN A 115 -17.06 7.78 -12.23
CA GLN A 115 -17.82 8.55 -11.25
C GLN A 115 -18.13 7.77 -9.98
N GLU A 116 -18.38 6.47 -10.08
CA GLU A 116 -18.51 5.58 -8.92
C GLU A 116 -17.21 5.55 -8.12
N ALA A 117 -16.06 5.33 -8.78
CA ALA A 117 -14.76 5.30 -8.14
C ALA A 117 -14.43 6.64 -7.45
N LEU A 118 -14.72 7.78 -8.09
CA LEU A 118 -14.59 9.11 -7.49
C LEU A 118 -15.54 9.29 -6.30
N GLY A 119 -16.76 8.78 -6.39
CA GLY A 119 -17.74 8.79 -5.29
C GLY A 119 -17.25 8.03 -4.07
N ARG A 120 -16.62 6.87 -4.26
CA ARG A 120 -16.04 6.05 -3.16
C ARG A 120 -14.93 6.76 -2.40
N VAL A 121 -14.28 7.75 -3.01
CA VAL A 121 -13.22 8.55 -2.37
C VAL A 121 -13.67 9.98 -2.04
N GLY A 122 -14.97 10.28 -2.16
CA GLY A 122 -15.55 11.59 -1.84
C GLY A 122 -15.11 12.72 -2.79
N LEU A 123 -14.93 12.42 -4.08
CA LEU A 123 -14.47 13.36 -5.11
C LEU A 123 -15.43 13.51 -6.31
N ARG A 124 -16.67 12.98 -6.21
CA ARG A 124 -17.62 13.01 -7.34
C ARG A 124 -17.80 14.41 -7.91
N GLU A 125 -18.05 15.40 -7.05
CA GLU A 125 -18.30 16.80 -7.42
C GLU A 125 -17.04 17.55 -7.88
N LEU A 126 -15.86 16.97 -7.67
CA LEU A 126 -14.57 17.55 -8.05
C LEU A 126 -13.98 16.92 -9.32
N GLY A 127 -14.73 16.02 -9.98
CA GLY A 127 -14.25 15.24 -11.11
C GLY A 127 -13.68 16.07 -12.26
N ASP A 128 -14.27 17.23 -12.54
CA ASP A 128 -13.88 18.13 -13.63
C ASP A 128 -12.76 19.12 -13.25
N ARG A 129 -12.29 19.09 -11.99
CA ARG A 129 -11.18 19.93 -11.53
C ARG A 129 -9.84 19.38 -12.01
N LEU A 130 -8.91 20.30 -12.28
CA LEU A 130 -7.50 19.95 -12.52
C LEU A 130 -6.77 19.67 -11.18
N PRO A 131 -5.69 18.89 -11.17
CA PRO A 131 -4.87 18.69 -9.98
C PRO A 131 -4.37 19.98 -9.33
N SER A 132 -4.08 21.03 -10.13
CA SER A 132 -3.67 22.34 -9.64
C SER A 132 -4.76 23.09 -8.84
N GLN A 133 -6.02 22.71 -9.01
CA GLN A 133 -7.19 23.35 -8.37
C GLN A 133 -7.62 22.66 -7.06
N VAL A 134 -6.93 21.61 -6.65
CA VAL A 134 -7.27 20.82 -5.46
C VAL A 134 -6.07 20.59 -4.54
N GLY A 135 -6.35 20.36 -3.27
CA GLY A 135 -5.31 20.11 -2.28
C GLY A 135 -4.67 18.72 -2.39
N PRO A 136 -3.57 18.50 -1.66
CA PRO A 136 -2.80 17.24 -1.68
C PRO A 136 -3.65 16.01 -1.34
N GLY A 137 -4.57 16.10 -0.39
CA GLY A 137 -5.49 15.03 -0.01
C GLY A 137 -6.42 14.59 -1.14
N ALA A 138 -6.96 15.53 -1.92
CA ALA A 138 -7.78 15.20 -3.08
C ALA A 138 -6.94 14.53 -4.18
N LYS A 139 -5.70 14.97 -4.39
CA LYS A 139 -4.77 14.31 -5.33
C LYS A 139 -4.50 12.86 -4.93
N LYS A 140 -4.23 12.60 -3.64
CA LYS A 140 -4.04 11.23 -3.12
C LYS A 140 -5.31 10.37 -3.30
N ARG A 141 -6.47 10.91 -2.95
CA ARG A 141 -7.76 10.22 -3.14
C ARG A 141 -8.05 9.95 -4.62
N THR A 142 -7.65 10.83 -5.52
CA THR A 142 -7.75 10.58 -6.98
C THR A 142 -6.87 9.41 -7.42
N ALA A 143 -5.67 9.27 -6.86
CA ALA A 143 -4.82 8.10 -7.13
C ALA A 143 -5.47 6.80 -6.63
N ILE A 144 -6.16 6.84 -5.48
CA ILE A 144 -6.95 5.70 -4.99
C ILE A 144 -8.13 5.43 -5.93
N ALA A 145 -8.89 6.46 -6.35
CA ALA A 145 -9.99 6.30 -7.31
C ALA A 145 -9.50 5.67 -8.62
N ARG A 146 -8.34 6.07 -9.12
CA ARG A 146 -7.71 5.46 -10.30
C ARG A 146 -7.52 3.94 -10.11
N ALA A 147 -7.05 3.51 -8.96
CA ALA A 147 -6.92 2.08 -8.66
C ALA A 147 -8.29 1.40 -8.59
N LEU A 148 -9.30 2.04 -8.00
CA LEU A 148 -10.66 1.49 -7.86
C LEU A 148 -11.40 1.34 -9.20
N VAL A 149 -11.07 2.14 -10.21
CA VAL A 149 -11.60 1.96 -11.58
C VAL A 149 -11.28 0.56 -12.12
N LEU A 150 -10.21 -0.09 -11.69
CA LEU A 150 -9.87 -1.46 -12.08
C LEU A 150 -10.74 -2.53 -11.41
N ALA A 151 -11.57 -2.19 -10.41
CA ALA A 151 -12.26 -3.13 -9.52
C ALA A 151 -11.28 -4.17 -8.93
N PRO A 152 -10.26 -3.72 -8.19
CA PRO A 152 -9.17 -4.57 -7.74
C PRO A 152 -9.64 -5.60 -6.71
N GLU A 153 -8.93 -6.73 -6.64
CA GLU A 153 -9.09 -7.76 -5.62
C GLU A 153 -8.23 -7.47 -4.38
N TYR A 154 -7.17 -6.65 -4.54
CA TYR A 154 -6.23 -6.28 -3.48
C TYR A 154 -5.57 -4.95 -3.81
N LEU A 155 -5.05 -4.24 -2.81
CA LEU A 155 -4.31 -3.00 -3.03
C LEU A 155 -2.88 -3.12 -2.47
N LEU A 156 -1.92 -2.59 -3.22
CA LEU A 156 -0.55 -2.39 -2.74
C LEU A 156 -0.36 -0.88 -2.58
N MET A 157 -0.11 -0.40 -1.35
CA MET A 157 -0.01 1.03 -1.07
C MET A 157 1.31 1.37 -0.40
N ASP A 158 2.00 2.36 -0.92
CA ASP A 158 3.25 2.87 -0.38
C ASP A 158 3.04 4.29 0.14
N GLU A 159 3.02 4.44 1.48
CA GLU A 159 2.90 5.70 2.19
C GLU A 159 1.67 6.54 1.75
N PRO A 160 0.43 6.03 1.92
CA PRO A 160 -0.77 6.68 1.39
C PRO A 160 -1.09 8.03 2.04
N THR A 161 -0.61 8.32 3.26
CA THR A 161 -0.88 9.54 4.02
C THR A 161 0.30 10.49 4.12
N THR A 162 1.48 10.08 3.67
CA THR A 162 2.69 10.91 3.76
C THR A 162 2.58 12.22 2.99
N GLY A 163 3.01 13.31 3.64
CA GLY A 163 2.99 14.66 3.07
C GLY A 163 1.63 15.35 3.11
N LEU A 164 0.68 14.80 3.86
CA LEU A 164 -0.65 15.40 4.07
C LEU A 164 -0.70 16.11 5.43
N ASP A 165 -1.49 17.17 5.51
CA ASP A 165 -1.89 17.76 6.78
C ASP A 165 -2.91 16.86 7.51
N ARG A 166 -3.26 17.22 8.74
CA ARG A 166 -4.15 16.42 9.60
C ARG A 166 -5.55 16.22 8.98
N VAL A 167 -6.10 17.25 8.32
CA VAL A 167 -7.43 17.18 7.73
C VAL A 167 -7.42 16.27 6.50
N ALA A 168 -6.45 16.44 5.63
CA ALA A 168 -6.29 15.61 4.43
C ALA A 168 -5.98 14.14 4.80
N THR A 169 -5.17 13.91 5.85
CA THR A 169 -4.90 12.57 6.39
C THR A 169 -6.18 11.91 6.83
N ALA A 170 -7.01 12.56 7.66
CA ALA A 170 -8.28 12.00 8.12
C ALA A 170 -9.24 11.64 6.96
N GLN A 171 -9.24 12.44 5.89
CA GLN A 171 -10.04 12.14 4.70
C GLN A 171 -9.55 10.89 3.95
N VAL A 172 -8.23 10.69 3.86
CA VAL A 172 -7.66 9.46 3.25
C VAL A 172 -7.93 8.26 4.15
N GLU A 173 -7.78 8.40 5.47
CA GLU A 173 -8.11 7.35 6.45
C GLU A 173 -9.55 6.89 6.31
N GLU A 174 -10.52 7.81 6.23
CA GLU A 174 -11.93 7.45 6.05
C GLU A 174 -12.17 6.66 4.76
N VAL A 175 -11.50 7.03 3.65
CA VAL A 175 -11.53 6.25 2.42
C VAL A 175 -11.00 4.84 2.65
N LEU A 176 -9.85 4.69 3.31
CA LEU A 176 -9.25 3.37 3.58
C LEU A 176 -10.14 2.52 4.49
N HIS A 177 -10.77 3.12 5.51
CA HIS A 177 -11.77 2.45 6.33
C HIS A 177 -12.98 1.98 5.50
N GLY A 178 -13.47 2.81 4.59
CA GLY A 178 -14.54 2.44 3.66
C GLY A 178 -14.17 1.25 2.77
N LEU A 179 -12.94 1.22 2.26
CA LEU A 179 -12.43 0.12 1.45
C LEU A 179 -12.32 -1.17 2.27
N LYS A 180 -11.78 -1.10 3.48
CA LYS A 180 -11.73 -2.25 4.41
C LYS A 180 -13.13 -2.78 4.70
N ARG A 181 -14.10 -1.91 5.04
CA ARG A 181 -15.49 -2.32 5.27
C ARG A 181 -16.14 -2.99 4.07
N SER A 182 -15.71 -2.66 2.85
CA SER A 182 -16.16 -3.34 1.61
C SER A 182 -15.48 -4.69 1.36
N GLY A 183 -14.59 -5.15 2.25
CA GLY A 183 -13.88 -6.42 2.14
C GLY A 183 -12.64 -6.36 1.23
N LEU A 184 -12.18 -5.17 0.84
CA LEU A 184 -10.98 -5.02 0.04
C LEU A 184 -9.75 -5.02 0.95
N GLY A 185 -8.92 -6.06 0.83
CA GLY A 185 -7.66 -6.15 1.56
C GLY A 185 -6.56 -5.29 0.92
N ALA A 186 -5.50 -5.05 1.70
CA ALA A 186 -4.37 -4.24 1.25
C ALA A 186 -3.06 -4.60 1.94
N LEU A 187 -1.95 -4.44 1.24
CA LEU A 187 -0.62 -4.29 1.83
C LEU A 187 -0.31 -2.80 1.90
N VAL A 188 -0.15 -2.26 3.10
CA VAL A 188 0.07 -0.84 3.33
C VAL A 188 1.43 -0.64 3.97
N VAL A 189 2.35 -0.02 3.26
CA VAL A 189 3.60 0.48 3.83
C VAL A 189 3.31 1.85 4.43
N SER A 190 3.51 2.01 5.71
CA SER A 190 3.37 3.30 6.39
C SER A 190 4.19 3.37 7.67
N HIS A 191 4.56 4.58 8.06
CA HIS A 191 5.14 4.90 9.36
C HIS A 191 4.11 5.58 10.28
N ASP A 192 2.86 5.69 9.85
CA ASP A 192 1.77 6.23 10.64
C ASP A 192 1.16 5.15 11.54
N TYR A 193 1.55 5.15 12.81
CA TYR A 193 1.09 4.17 13.79
C TYR A 193 -0.37 4.39 14.19
N ARG A 194 -0.93 5.59 14.06
CA ARG A 194 -2.36 5.86 14.29
C ARG A 194 -3.18 5.15 13.22
N LEU A 195 -2.80 5.33 11.97
CA LEU A 195 -3.43 4.63 10.85
C LEU A 195 -3.29 3.11 11.00
N LEU A 196 -2.09 2.63 11.40
CA LEU A 196 -1.85 1.21 11.64
C LEU A 196 -2.81 0.65 12.70
N THR A 197 -2.88 1.28 13.87
CA THR A 197 -3.73 0.78 14.98
C THR A 197 -5.22 0.85 14.66
N ALA A 198 -5.65 1.81 13.86
CA ALA A 198 -7.04 1.99 13.46
C ALA A 198 -7.48 1.03 12.34
N LEU A 199 -6.57 0.70 11.42
CA LEU A 199 -6.94 0.05 10.16
C LEU A 199 -6.40 -1.38 9.99
N ALA A 200 -5.24 -1.71 10.59
CA ALA A 200 -4.60 -3.00 10.36
C ALA A 200 -5.39 -4.19 10.92
N ASP A 201 -5.42 -5.29 10.19
CA ASP A 201 -5.75 -6.62 10.72
C ASP A 201 -4.47 -7.36 11.12
N ARG A 202 -3.39 -7.11 10.38
CA ARG A 202 -2.07 -7.71 10.59
C ARG A 202 -0.96 -6.66 10.46
N VAL A 203 0.12 -6.88 11.19
CA VAL A 203 1.34 -6.07 11.13
C VAL A 203 2.50 -6.98 10.78
N LEU A 204 3.28 -6.57 9.79
CA LEU A 204 4.54 -7.17 9.39
C LEU A 204 5.65 -6.17 9.68
N VAL A 205 6.64 -6.51 10.52
CA VAL A 205 7.79 -5.65 10.79
C VAL A 205 8.98 -6.12 9.98
N VAL A 206 9.53 -5.20 9.19
CA VAL A 206 10.77 -5.42 8.45
C VAL A 206 11.92 -4.74 9.18
N ALA A 207 12.86 -5.54 9.68
CA ALA A 207 14.09 -5.07 10.28
C ALA A 207 15.28 -5.83 9.67
N GLU A 208 16.37 -5.12 9.39
CA GLU A 208 17.59 -5.68 8.79
C GLU A 208 17.32 -6.53 7.53
N GLY A 209 16.33 -6.12 6.75
CA GLY A 209 15.92 -6.82 5.53
C GLY A 209 15.20 -8.16 5.76
N ARG A 210 14.77 -8.45 6.99
CA ARG A 210 14.09 -9.69 7.38
C ARG A 210 12.72 -9.41 7.96
N ASN A 211 11.87 -10.42 8.00
CA ASN A 211 10.65 -10.40 8.78
C ASN A 211 10.99 -10.59 10.26
N ALA A 212 10.97 -9.51 11.04
CA ALA A 212 11.26 -9.53 12.47
C ALA A 212 10.02 -9.84 13.32
N PHE A 213 8.82 -9.51 12.80
CA PHE A 213 7.55 -9.76 13.50
C PHE A 213 6.40 -9.86 12.50
N SER A 214 5.46 -10.76 12.79
CA SER A 214 4.18 -10.84 12.08
C SER A 214 3.08 -11.20 13.08
N GLY A 215 2.10 -10.32 13.28
CA GLY A 215 1.05 -10.51 14.27
C GLY A 215 -0.12 -9.55 14.08
N THR A 216 -1.04 -9.52 15.03
CA THR A 216 -2.10 -8.53 15.14
C THR A 216 -1.56 -7.19 15.65
N PRO A 217 -2.29 -6.06 15.49
CA PRO A 217 -1.92 -4.79 16.10
C PRO A 217 -1.75 -4.87 17.63
N ALA A 218 -2.57 -5.65 18.32
CA ALA A 218 -2.47 -5.84 19.77
C ALA A 218 -1.17 -6.55 20.15
N GLU A 219 -0.82 -7.64 19.45
CA GLU A 219 0.46 -8.34 19.64
C GLU A 219 1.66 -7.46 19.32
N PHE A 220 1.54 -6.61 18.28
CA PHE A 220 2.58 -5.64 17.91
C PHE A 220 2.84 -4.64 19.03
N LEU A 221 1.79 -4.03 19.61
CA LEU A 221 1.91 -3.06 20.70
C LEU A 221 2.43 -3.71 22.01
N ALA A 222 2.08 -4.97 22.27
CA ALA A 222 2.50 -5.71 23.46
C ALA A 222 3.88 -6.38 23.30
N SER A 223 4.49 -6.31 22.12
CA SER A 223 5.73 -7.04 21.82
C SER A 223 6.93 -6.52 22.61
N SER A 224 7.72 -7.44 23.17
CA SER A 224 8.99 -7.15 23.83
C SER A 224 10.19 -7.21 22.89
N LEU A 225 10.00 -7.57 21.61
CA LEU A 225 11.07 -7.64 20.62
C LEU A 225 11.74 -6.29 20.45
N PRO A 226 13.08 -6.18 20.50
CA PRO A 226 13.79 -4.90 20.40
C PRO A 226 13.43 -4.11 19.14
N GLU A 227 13.31 -4.78 18.00
CA GLU A 227 12.96 -4.17 16.70
C GLU A 227 11.55 -3.57 16.69
N VAL A 228 10.61 -4.20 17.39
CA VAL A 228 9.24 -3.72 17.54
C VAL A 228 9.18 -2.57 18.54
N ARG A 229 9.84 -2.72 19.70
CA ARG A 229 9.90 -1.68 20.73
C ARG A 229 10.51 -0.38 20.23
N ALA A 230 11.57 -0.46 19.43
CA ALA A 230 12.17 0.71 18.80
C ALA A 230 11.19 1.50 17.92
N LEU A 231 10.18 0.84 17.37
CA LEU A 231 9.14 1.45 16.55
C LEU A 231 7.97 1.97 17.37
N THR A 232 7.59 1.25 18.45
CA THR A 232 6.38 1.56 19.24
C THR A 232 6.62 2.55 20.36
N ALA A 233 7.84 2.63 20.93
CA ALA A 233 8.15 3.48 22.06
C ALA A 233 7.78 4.97 21.83
N PRO A 234 8.16 5.62 20.73
CA PRO A 234 7.79 7.02 20.49
C PRO A 234 6.27 7.23 20.39
N TYR A 235 5.53 6.22 19.90
CA TYR A 235 4.08 6.30 19.78
C TYR A 235 3.39 6.15 21.15
N LEU A 236 3.88 5.23 21.99
CA LEU A 236 3.31 4.97 23.32
C LEU A 236 3.55 6.15 24.26
N GLU A 237 4.71 6.83 24.17
CA GLU A 237 5.01 8.04 24.93
C GLU A 237 4.04 9.18 24.57
N THR A 238 3.80 9.42 23.27
CA THR A 238 2.86 10.46 22.82
C THR A 238 1.39 10.14 23.12
N ALA A 239 1.02 8.88 23.27
CA ALA A 239 -0.34 8.47 23.63
C ALA A 239 -0.60 8.54 25.15
N ALA A 240 0.44 8.59 25.98
CA ALA A 240 0.32 8.75 27.43
C ALA A 240 0.18 10.23 27.86
N ASP A 241 0.57 11.17 27.01
CA ASP A 241 0.58 12.62 27.29
C ASP A 241 -0.66 13.34 26.71
N GLY A 242 -1.63 12.67 26.14
CA GLY A 242 -2.84 13.23 25.52
C GLY A 242 -4.12 12.61 26.02
#